data_78274a2f6c10bfc6ed1d0580905d61b8
#
_entry.id   78274a2f6c10bfc6ed1d0580905d61b8
#
_cell.length_a   1.000
_cell.length_b   1.000
_cell.length_c   1.000
_cell.angle_alpha   90.00
_cell.angle_beta   90.00
_cell.angle_gamma   90.00
#
_symmetry.space_group_name_H-M   'P 1'
#
loop_
_entity.id
_entity.type
_entity.pdbx_description
1 polymer ?
#
loop_
_entity_poly.entity_id
_entity_poly.type
_entity_poly.pdbx_seq_one_letter_code
_entity_poly.pdbx_strand_id
1 'polypeptide(L)'
;MSRVLEIVLSLSLEGWPVKGASRARGAQREFGAELVRAWRICPQVRMRRGHERVTIEPCQIEEAERSPGANWWTWVESNAHGTRVVASRTQTFAPGVTQRELFDAEHAGIVVATPLPIPATRTAAEAEADAAAAETGGVAPDTDEARAQAAALRIVSERRRGRWADDSGVVVEMTLDDITLHGGGEPPRRYVELRLAAPDWETVAARTAALHALFAAARELSGAWPAFVQLTSVIDRTCAGGPVAAVLVKAQSVDLTGIRTQRAALFALSGDITAQWLGNECGVLERDDPEFVHQMRVALRRLRTLMRFFPRFTDDQWKDTLGVDLRWLAALLGTVRDWDVFATESLPALIAADGGGSDWDGTLDAARAQSMAARVELRQALHSARYARLTLGWLEWLSALALPAADGDDAPSLRRHATKRVRRLFGHLYGSPSLTSLDTAARHQVRIDAKRLRYALEFFASLASRRTRNETVKTLTRVQSVLGEANDAMVALHHLEQLAAPPYQLGFVRGYGAALEQRAARDAETLLASLRPPKLDGKPG
;
A
#
# COMPACT_ATOMS: atom_id res chain seq x y z
N MET A 1 25.61 -14.30 -16.15
CA MET A 1 24.29 -13.91 -15.61
C MET A 1 24.52 -13.30 -14.25
N SER A 2 24.14 -12.04 -14.04
CA SER A 2 24.31 -11.39 -12.72
C SER A 2 22.93 -11.25 -12.08
N ARG A 3 22.78 -11.90 -10.93
CA ARG A 3 21.61 -11.73 -10.07
C ARG A 3 21.83 -10.48 -9.21
N VAL A 4 20.82 -9.62 -9.12
CA VAL A 4 20.88 -8.40 -8.31
C VAL A 4 19.69 -8.31 -7.38
N LEU A 5 19.87 -7.64 -6.24
CA LEU A 5 18.80 -7.10 -5.42
C LEU A 5 18.53 -5.66 -5.85
N GLU A 6 17.27 -5.29 -5.99
CA GLU A 6 16.86 -4.02 -6.58
C GLU A 6 15.80 -3.33 -5.73
N ILE A 7 15.93 -2.02 -5.58
CA ILE A 7 14.90 -1.11 -5.07
C ILE A 7 14.59 -0.08 -6.16
N VAL A 8 13.31 0.18 -6.39
CA VAL A 8 12.84 1.21 -7.33
C VAL A 8 12.13 2.31 -6.56
N LEU A 9 12.55 3.56 -6.84
CA LEU A 9 11.95 4.77 -6.28
C LEU A 9 11.30 5.56 -7.40
N SER A 10 10.03 5.94 -7.26
CA SER A 10 9.39 6.98 -8.09
C SER A 10 9.69 8.34 -7.49
N LEU A 11 10.14 9.27 -8.31
CA LEU A 11 10.45 10.62 -7.89
C LEU A 11 9.30 11.56 -8.26
N SER A 12 8.81 12.33 -7.28
CA SER A 12 7.68 13.23 -7.51
C SER A 12 8.05 14.36 -8.48
N LEU A 13 7.15 14.63 -9.42
CA LEU A 13 7.22 15.79 -10.29
C LEU A 13 6.51 17.02 -9.70
N GLU A 14 5.76 16.84 -8.59
CA GLU A 14 5.10 17.94 -7.90
C GLU A 14 6.12 18.84 -7.18
N GLY A 15 5.89 20.14 -7.23
CA GLY A 15 6.78 21.12 -6.62
C GLY A 15 8.03 21.47 -7.45
N TRP A 16 8.21 20.86 -8.62
CA TRP A 16 9.22 21.29 -9.57
C TRP A 16 8.89 22.69 -10.11
N PRO A 17 9.75 23.69 -9.93
CA PRO A 17 9.47 25.03 -10.43
C PRO A 17 9.53 25.04 -11.96
N VAL A 18 8.39 24.88 -12.62
CA VAL A 18 8.24 25.10 -14.06
C VAL A 18 8.34 26.60 -14.30
N LYS A 19 9.55 27.11 -14.50
CA LYS A 19 9.76 28.48 -14.94
C LYS A 19 9.30 28.63 -16.40
N GLY A 20 8.08 29.10 -16.59
CA GLY A 20 7.52 29.54 -17.86
C GLY A 20 6.87 28.44 -18.71
N ALA A 21 5.56 28.51 -18.88
CA ALA A 21 4.71 27.58 -19.65
C ALA A 21 5.04 27.43 -21.16
N SER A 22 6.01 28.15 -21.71
CA SER A 22 6.33 28.10 -23.14
C SER A 22 7.41 27.11 -23.57
N ARG A 23 8.00 26.33 -22.65
CA ARG A 23 9.13 25.42 -22.93
C ARG A 23 8.92 23.99 -22.41
N ALA A 24 7.77 23.39 -22.62
CA ALA A 24 7.47 22.02 -22.14
C ALA A 24 8.53 20.96 -22.56
N ARG A 25 9.13 21.07 -23.76
CA ARG A 25 10.21 20.16 -24.23
C ARG A 25 11.59 20.47 -23.61
N GLY A 26 11.86 21.70 -23.20
CA GLY A 26 13.11 22.09 -22.51
C GLY A 26 13.08 21.69 -21.04
N ALA A 27 11.94 21.86 -20.36
CA ALA A 27 11.76 21.52 -18.95
C ALA A 27 11.91 20.01 -18.66
N GLN A 28 11.57 19.14 -19.61
CA GLN A 28 11.77 17.70 -19.47
C GLN A 28 13.25 17.30 -19.38
N ARG A 29 14.13 17.94 -20.16
CA ARG A 29 15.57 17.66 -20.11
C ARG A 29 16.25 18.22 -18.86
N GLU A 30 15.65 19.22 -18.21
CA GLU A 30 16.22 19.89 -17.05
C GLU A 30 16.06 19.10 -15.75
N PHE A 31 14.93 18.40 -15.53
CA PHE A 31 14.64 17.70 -14.27
C PHE A 31 15.70 16.63 -13.94
N GLY A 32 15.92 15.69 -14.84
CA GLY A 32 16.93 14.64 -14.62
C GLY A 32 18.36 15.21 -14.53
N ALA A 33 18.66 16.34 -15.20
CA ALA A 33 19.95 17.02 -15.08
C ALA A 33 20.12 17.70 -13.72
N GLU A 34 19.07 18.28 -13.14
CA GLU A 34 19.12 18.90 -11.82
C GLU A 34 19.21 17.87 -10.69
N LEU A 35 18.49 16.76 -10.78
CA LEU A 35 18.68 15.63 -9.86
C LEU A 35 20.12 15.14 -9.85
N VAL A 36 20.71 14.97 -11.03
CA VAL A 36 22.13 14.59 -11.15
C VAL A 36 23.06 15.65 -10.55
N ARG A 37 22.76 16.95 -10.69
CA ARG A 37 23.53 18.01 -10.03
C ARG A 37 23.39 17.94 -8.50
N ALA A 38 22.18 17.74 -7.99
CA ALA A 38 21.94 17.58 -6.56
C ALA A 38 22.70 16.38 -6.00
N TRP A 39 22.67 15.25 -6.67
CA TRP A 39 23.38 14.04 -6.23
C TRP A 39 24.91 14.12 -6.37
N ARG A 40 25.45 14.98 -7.24
CA ARG A 40 26.92 15.20 -7.35
C ARG A 40 27.54 15.81 -6.10
N ILE A 41 26.73 16.40 -5.23
CA ILE A 41 27.19 16.92 -3.92
C ILE A 41 27.45 15.75 -2.95
N CYS A 42 26.80 14.61 -3.14
CA CYS A 42 27.00 13.42 -2.32
C CYS A 42 28.35 12.76 -2.68
N PRO A 43 29.29 12.62 -1.76
CA PRO A 43 30.63 12.09 -2.04
C PRO A 43 30.61 10.62 -2.50
N GLN A 44 29.57 9.87 -2.11
CA GLN A 44 29.36 8.47 -2.47
C GLN A 44 28.88 8.28 -3.91
N VAL A 45 28.35 9.33 -4.56
CA VAL A 45 27.71 9.24 -5.87
C VAL A 45 28.70 9.55 -6.99
N ARG A 46 28.73 8.70 -8.01
CA ARG A 46 29.48 8.91 -9.27
C ARG A 46 28.55 8.69 -10.46
N MET A 47 28.03 9.77 -11.04
CA MET A 47 27.21 9.72 -12.23
C MET A 47 28.06 9.70 -13.50
N ARG A 48 27.71 8.83 -14.46
CA ARG A 48 28.30 8.85 -15.80
C ARG A 48 27.92 10.13 -16.53
N ARG A 49 28.79 10.59 -17.42
CA ARG A 49 28.50 11.74 -18.28
C ARG A 49 27.50 11.35 -19.38
N GLY A 50 26.57 12.26 -19.67
CA GLY A 50 25.58 12.07 -20.72
C GLY A 50 24.32 11.32 -20.25
N HIS A 51 23.46 11.07 -21.21
CA HIS A 51 22.23 10.29 -21.08
C HIS A 51 22.04 9.48 -22.36
N GLU A 52 21.26 8.43 -22.25
CA GLU A 52 20.92 7.52 -23.35
C GLU A 52 19.40 7.56 -23.55
N ARG A 53 18.96 7.75 -24.78
CA ARG A 53 17.55 7.61 -25.12
C ARG A 53 17.27 6.14 -25.44
N VAL A 54 16.36 5.55 -24.67
CA VAL A 54 15.99 4.15 -24.78
C VAL A 54 14.51 4.06 -25.09
N THR A 55 14.15 3.27 -26.10
CA THR A 55 12.77 2.90 -26.38
C THR A 55 12.56 1.47 -25.92
N ILE A 56 11.45 1.21 -25.19
CA ILE A 56 11.10 -0.09 -24.66
C ILE A 56 9.71 -0.43 -25.18
N GLU A 57 9.58 -1.55 -25.86
CA GLU A 57 8.33 -2.08 -26.37
C GLU A 57 8.07 -3.46 -25.76
N PRO A 58 7.03 -3.62 -24.91
CA PRO A 58 6.68 -4.91 -24.33
C PRO A 58 6.40 -5.97 -25.38
N CYS A 59 6.85 -7.19 -25.16
CA CYS A 59 6.57 -8.32 -26.03
C CYS A 59 6.19 -9.56 -25.21
N GLN A 60 5.47 -10.52 -25.86
CA GLN A 60 5.13 -11.80 -25.23
C GLN A 60 6.19 -12.85 -25.50
N ILE A 61 6.33 -13.78 -24.55
CA ILE A 61 7.11 -15.01 -24.72
C ILE A 61 6.14 -16.13 -25.06
N GLU A 62 6.43 -16.91 -26.11
CA GLU A 62 5.84 -18.24 -26.26
C GLU A 62 6.45 -19.16 -25.19
N GLU A 63 5.59 -19.92 -24.52
CA GLU A 63 5.85 -20.67 -23.29
C GLU A 63 7.27 -21.25 -23.15
N ALA A 64 8.13 -20.55 -22.41
CA ALA A 64 9.30 -21.14 -21.80
C ALA A 64 8.94 -21.66 -20.41
N GLU A 65 9.55 -22.74 -19.97
CA GLU A 65 9.34 -23.38 -18.66
C GLU A 65 9.30 -22.34 -17.51
N ARG A 66 8.10 -22.04 -17.03
CA ARG A 66 7.89 -21.06 -15.95
C ARG A 66 8.26 -21.70 -14.61
N SER A 67 9.34 -21.28 -14.02
CA SER A 67 9.63 -21.63 -12.62
C SER A 67 8.52 -21.10 -11.71
N PRO A 68 7.95 -21.90 -10.79
CA PRO A 68 6.92 -21.44 -9.87
C PRO A 68 7.40 -20.26 -9.02
N GLY A 69 6.61 -19.20 -8.92
CA GLY A 69 6.86 -18.05 -8.05
C GLY A 69 7.77 -16.95 -8.64
N ALA A 70 8.24 -17.08 -9.88
CA ALA A 70 8.97 -16.03 -10.58
C ALA A 70 8.11 -15.42 -11.69
N ASN A 71 8.18 -14.08 -11.84
CA ASN A 71 7.57 -13.38 -12.94
C ASN A 71 8.60 -13.18 -14.05
N TRP A 72 8.19 -13.44 -15.28
CA TRP A 72 8.98 -13.22 -16.47
C TRP A 72 8.42 -12.05 -17.26
N TRP A 73 9.29 -11.13 -17.66
CA TRP A 73 8.97 -9.99 -18.49
C TRP A 73 9.91 -9.94 -19.66
N THR A 74 9.39 -9.62 -20.85
CA THR A 74 10.19 -9.45 -22.05
C THR A 74 9.84 -8.15 -22.74
N TRP A 75 10.85 -7.53 -23.31
CA TRP A 75 10.70 -6.32 -24.10
C TRP A 75 11.80 -6.21 -25.14
N VAL A 76 11.49 -5.47 -26.19
CA VAL A 76 12.47 -4.99 -27.15
C VAL A 76 13.01 -3.66 -26.64
N GLU A 77 14.32 -3.57 -26.47
CA GLU A 77 15.02 -2.33 -26.09
C GLU A 77 15.82 -1.80 -27.29
N SER A 78 15.51 -0.59 -27.72
CA SER A 78 16.20 0.09 -28.83
C SER A 78 16.86 1.38 -28.37
N ASN A 79 18.11 1.60 -28.79
CA ASN A 79 18.88 2.80 -28.49
C ASN A 79 19.77 3.20 -29.69
N ALA A 80 20.65 4.18 -29.54
CA ALA A 80 21.58 4.62 -30.58
C ALA A 80 22.58 3.54 -31.03
N HIS A 81 22.78 2.49 -30.25
CA HIS A 81 23.75 1.42 -30.53
C HIS A 81 23.12 0.17 -31.15
N GLY A 82 21.80 0.13 -31.23
CA GLY A 82 21.06 -0.99 -31.84
C GLY A 82 19.81 -1.37 -31.06
N THR A 83 19.27 -2.52 -31.45
CA THR A 83 18.07 -3.10 -30.84
C THR A 83 18.42 -4.47 -30.28
N ARG A 84 17.91 -4.79 -29.10
CA ARG A 84 18.07 -6.08 -28.45
C ARG A 84 16.76 -6.50 -27.78
N VAL A 85 16.58 -7.79 -27.65
CA VAL A 85 15.48 -8.35 -26.86
C VAL A 85 16.02 -8.68 -25.47
N VAL A 86 15.34 -8.16 -24.46
CA VAL A 86 15.70 -8.35 -23.05
C VAL A 86 14.62 -9.20 -22.39
N ALA A 87 15.04 -10.26 -21.71
CA ALA A 87 14.22 -11.02 -20.80
C ALA A 87 14.63 -10.74 -19.36
N SER A 88 13.66 -10.57 -18.49
CA SER A 88 13.87 -10.32 -17.07
C SER A 88 13.08 -11.34 -16.25
N ARG A 89 13.76 -12.04 -15.37
CA ARG A 89 13.13 -12.85 -14.32
C ARG A 89 13.18 -12.10 -13.01
N THR A 90 12.01 -11.90 -12.40
CA THR A 90 11.91 -11.19 -11.12
C THR A 90 11.24 -12.06 -10.08
N GLN A 91 11.75 -11.97 -8.86
CA GLN A 91 11.17 -12.59 -7.67
C GLN A 91 11.19 -11.58 -6.53
N THR A 92 10.08 -11.46 -5.79
CA THR A 92 10.04 -10.61 -4.61
C THR A 92 10.91 -11.25 -3.50
N PHE A 93 11.99 -10.56 -3.13
CA PHE A 93 12.81 -10.93 -1.97
C PHE A 93 12.13 -10.50 -0.67
N ALA A 94 11.69 -9.25 -0.63
CA ALA A 94 10.89 -8.65 0.43
C ALA A 94 10.03 -7.55 -0.21
N PRO A 95 8.97 -7.06 0.44
CA PRO A 95 8.22 -5.90 -0.06
C PRO A 95 9.17 -4.75 -0.41
N GLY A 96 9.06 -4.23 -1.63
CA GLY A 96 9.92 -3.15 -2.14
C GLY A 96 11.36 -3.56 -2.49
N VAL A 97 11.74 -4.82 -2.30
CA VAL A 97 13.04 -5.36 -2.73
C VAL A 97 12.80 -6.54 -3.69
N THR A 98 13.24 -6.38 -4.91
CA THR A 98 13.12 -7.38 -5.97
C THR A 98 14.46 -8.03 -6.27
N GLN A 99 14.48 -9.35 -6.34
CA GLN A 99 15.59 -10.09 -6.91
C GLN A 99 15.38 -10.16 -8.42
N ARG A 100 16.33 -9.66 -9.19
CA ARG A 100 16.24 -9.59 -10.65
C ARG A 100 17.39 -10.31 -11.32
N GLU A 101 17.07 -11.04 -12.36
CA GLU A 101 18.03 -11.58 -13.32
C GLU A 101 17.68 -11.07 -14.71
N LEU A 102 18.67 -10.55 -15.42
CA LEU A 102 18.53 -10.09 -16.80
C LEU A 102 19.24 -11.05 -17.74
N PHE A 103 18.56 -11.36 -18.84
CA PHE A 103 19.06 -12.24 -19.89
C PHE A 103 18.98 -11.49 -21.22
N ASP A 104 19.98 -11.68 -22.06
CA ASP A 104 19.82 -11.44 -23.49
C ASP A 104 19.02 -12.61 -24.07
N ALA A 105 17.86 -12.32 -24.67
CA ALA A 105 16.94 -13.35 -25.11
C ALA A 105 17.54 -14.27 -26.20
N GLU A 106 18.42 -13.74 -27.06
CA GLU A 106 19.13 -14.55 -28.06
C GLU A 106 20.04 -15.60 -27.40
N HIS A 107 20.74 -15.23 -26.33
CA HIS A 107 21.60 -16.15 -25.57
C HIS A 107 20.81 -17.12 -24.67
N ALA A 108 19.57 -16.78 -24.32
CA ALA A 108 18.71 -17.60 -23.48
C ALA A 108 17.83 -18.59 -24.26
N GLY A 109 17.89 -18.57 -25.61
CA GLY A 109 17.05 -19.42 -26.47
C GLY A 109 15.55 -19.07 -26.42
N ILE A 110 15.23 -17.85 -25.99
CA ILE A 110 13.84 -17.38 -25.83
C ILE A 110 13.33 -16.93 -27.20
N VAL A 111 12.29 -17.58 -27.70
CA VAL A 111 11.57 -17.16 -28.91
C VAL A 111 10.58 -16.05 -28.56
N VAL A 112 10.73 -14.90 -29.19
CA VAL A 112 9.90 -13.72 -28.95
C VAL A 112 8.76 -13.67 -29.95
N ALA A 113 7.54 -13.72 -29.47
CA ALA A 113 6.36 -13.46 -30.26
C ALA A 113 5.93 -11.99 -30.17
N THR A 114 5.15 -11.54 -31.11
CA THR A 114 4.60 -10.20 -31.39
C THR A 114 4.41 -9.24 -30.19
N PRO A 115 4.43 -7.90 -30.41
CA PRO A 115 4.11 -6.91 -29.37
C PRO A 115 2.77 -7.15 -28.68
N LEU A 116 2.70 -6.95 -27.37
CA LEU A 116 1.47 -7.08 -26.58
C LEU A 116 0.40 -6.11 -27.07
N PRO A 117 -0.82 -6.56 -27.43
CA PRO A 117 -1.96 -5.67 -27.55
C PRO A 117 -2.32 -5.09 -26.18
N ILE A 118 -2.68 -3.81 -26.15
CA ILE A 118 -3.14 -3.14 -24.91
C ILE A 118 -4.49 -3.74 -24.51
N PRO A 119 -4.68 -4.21 -23.27
CA PRO A 119 -6.02 -4.43 -22.79
C PRO A 119 -6.76 -3.09 -22.79
N ALA A 120 -7.87 -2.99 -23.52
CA ALA A 120 -8.74 -1.83 -23.46
C ALA A 120 -9.10 -1.57 -21.99
N THR A 121 -8.85 -0.35 -21.52
CA THR A 121 -9.31 0.09 -20.18
C THR A 121 -10.84 0.06 -20.22
N ARG A 122 -11.43 -0.97 -19.68
CA ARG A 122 -12.88 -1.08 -19.55
C ARG A 122 -13.35 0.04 -18.62
N THR A 123 -14.21 0.91 -19.13
CA THR A 123 -14.94 1.86 -18.31
C THR A 123 -15.99 1.09 -17.48
N ALA A 124 -16.37 1.64 -16.32
CA ALA A 124 -17.42 1.04 -15.48
C ALA A 124 -18.73 0.83 -16.27
N ALA A 125 -19.03 1.71 -17.24
CA ALA A 125 -20.17 1.62 -18.13
C ALA A 125 -20.08 0.41 -19.10
N GLU A 126 -18.89 0.05 -19.57
CA GLU A 126 -18.69 -1.14 -20.43
C GLU A 126 -18.79 -2.45 -19.64
N ALA A 127 -18.38 -2.45 -18.35
CA ALA A 127 -18.56 -3.60 -17.47
C ALA A 127 -20.05 -3.84 -17.13
N GLU A 128 -20.84 -2.78 -16.97
CA GLU A 128 -22.30 -2.86 -16.76
C GLU A 128 -23.03 -3.29 -18.05
N ALA A 129 -22.58 -2.82 -19.22
CA ALA A 129 -23.15 -3.20 -20.51
C ALA A 129 -22.91 -4.69 -20.83
N ASP A 130 -21.74 -5.23 -20.51
CA ASP A 130 -21.43 -6.66 -20.68
C ASP A 130 -22.21 -7.55 -19.70
N ALA A 131 -22.45 -7.09 -18.46
CA ALA A 131 -23.31 -7.79 -17.53
C ALA A 131 -24.75 -7.87 -18.03
N ALA A 132 -25.28 -6.78 -18.62
CA ALA A 132 -26.60 -6.74 -19.25
C ALA A 132 -26.67 -7.56 -20.55
N ALA A 133 -25.60 -7.62 -21.35
CA ALA A 133 -25.53 -8.42 -22.56
C ALA A 133 -25.43 -9.93 -22.29
N ALA A 134 -24.79 -10.33 -21.20
CA ALA A 134 -24.71 -11.73 -20.76
C ALA A 134 -26.08 -12.30 -20.35
N GLU A 135 -27.00 -11.45 -19.88
CA GLU A 135 -28.38 -11.85 -19.57
C GLU A 135 -29.29 -12.00 -20.81
N THR A 136 -28.92 -11.40 -21.95
CA THR A 136 -29.75 -11.40 -23.17
C THR A 136 -29.28 -12.30 -24.30
N GLY A 137 -28.19 -13.06 -24.11
CA GLY A 137 -27.74 -14.09 -25.11
C GLY A 137 -27.28 -13.52 -26.47
N GLY A 138 -26.91 -12.24 -26.55
CA GLY A 138 -26.42 -11.60 -27.78
C GLY A 138 -24.95 -11.92 -28.01
N VAL A 139 -24.65 -12.42 -29.22
CA VAL A 139 -23.28 -12.62 -29.71
C VAL A 139 -22.66 -11.25 -29.99
N ALA A 140 -21.58 -10.90 -29.30
CA ALA A 140 -20.82 -9.70 -29.58
C ALA A 140 -20.21 -9.75 -31.01
N PRO A 141 -20.20 -8.66 -31.79
CA PRO A 141 -19.56 -8.64 -33.09
C PRO A 141 -18.05 -8.78 -32.96
N ASP A 142 -17.53 -9.83 -33.56
CA ASP A 142 -16.09 -10.11 -33.69
C ASP A 142 -15.53 -9.17 -34.77
N THR A 143 -15.05 -8.01 -34.39
CA THR A 143 -14.36 -7.09 -35.31
C THR A 143 -12.87 -7.10 -35.05
N ASP A 144 -12.14 -7.86 -35.87
CA ASP A 144 -10.67 -7.84 -35.97
C ASP A 144 -10.10 -6.44 -36.20
N GLU A 145 -10.88 -5.49 -36.70
CA GLU A 145 -10.51 -4.09 -36.88
C GLU A 145 -10.39 -3.32 -35.55
N ALA A 146 -11.19 -3.64 -34.53
CA ALA A 146 -11.08 -3.01 -33.19
C ALA A 146 -9.82 -3.50 -32.44
N ARG A 147 -9.33 -4.72 -32.76
CA ARG A 147 -8.07 -5.24 -32.24
C ARG A 147 -6.83 -4.60 -32.88
N ALA A 148 -6.90 -4.18 -34.14
CA ALA A 148 -5.80 -3.59 -34.89
C ALA A 148 -5.53 -2.10 -34.53
N GLN A 149 -6.50 -1.40 -33.92
CA GLN A 149 -6.37 0.01 -33.52
C GLN A 149 -5.86 0.22 -32.08
N ALA A 150 -5.62 -0.82 -31.31
CA ALA A 150 -4.94 -0.70 -30.03
C ALA A 150 -3.47 -0.35 -30.28
N ALA A 151 -3.13 0.96 -30.25
CA ALA A 151 -1.75 1.42 -30.39
C ALA A 151 -0.86 0.72 -29.37
N ALA A 152 0.19 0.03 -29.81
CA ALA A 152 1.10 -0.72 -28.96
C ALA A 152 1.67 0.18 -27.85
N LEU A 153 1.71 -0.32 -26.60
CA LEU A 153 2.33 0.38 -25.48
C LEU A 153 3.81 0.59 -25.79
N ARG A 154 4.27 1.82 -25.64
CA ARG A 154 5.65 2.21 -25.89
C ARG A 154 6.16 3.12 -24.78
N ILE A 155 7.30 2.75 -24.23
CA ILE A 155 8.02 3.56 -23.25
C ILE A 155 9.20 4.24 -23.97
N VAL A 156 9.33 5.54 -23.79
CA VAL A 156 10.53 6.29 -24.17
C VAL A 156 11.17 6.80 -22.90
N SER A 157 12.42 6.43 -22.63
CA SER A 157 13.17 6.83 -21.45
C SER A 157 14.43 7.61 -21.81
N GLU A 158 14.67 8.73 -21.13
CA GLU A 158 15.98 9.41 -21.08
C GLU A 158 16.73 8.84 -19.87
N ARG A 159 17.58 7.85 -20.12
CA ARG A 159 18.27 7.05 -19.11
C ARG A 159 19.62 7.65 -18.73
N ARG A 160 19.87 7.77 -17.43
CA ARG A 160 21.18 8.15 -16.87
C ARG A 160 21.65 7.07 -15.92
N ARG A 161 22.96 6.78 -15.95
CA ARG A 161 23.57 5.73 -15.13
C ARG A 161 24.61 6.32 -14.19
N GLY A 162 24.78 5.70 -13.03
CA GLY A 162 25.76 6.06 -12.03
C GLY A 162 26.03 4.94 -11.07
N ARG A 163 26.77 5.24 -10.02
CA ARG A 163 27.09 4.34 -8.93
C ARG A 163 27.05 5.10 -7.62
N TRP A 164 26.61 4.41 -6.62
CA TRP A 164 26.75 4.81 -5.23
C TRP A 164 27.67 3.79 -4.53
N ALA A 165 28.55 4.23 -3.67
CA ALA A 165 29.40 3.35 -2.87
C ALA A 165 29.71 4.02 -1.54
N ASP A 166 29.67 3.23 -0.47
CA ASP A 166 30.13 3.61 0.86
C ASP A 166 31.49 2.98 1.19
N ASP A 167 31.92 3.18 2.43
CA ASP A 167 33.19 2.65 2.93
C ASP A 167 33.19 1.11 3.11
N SER A 168 32.05 0.44 2.97
CA SER A 168 31.93 -1.02 3.04
C SER A 168 32.44 -1.73 1.79
N GLY A 169 32.64 -0.98 0.70
CA GLY A 169 33.06 -1.49 -0.59
C GLY A 169 31.95 -2.12 -1.44
N VAL A 170 30.69 -2.14 -0.95
CA VAL A 170 29.55 -2.55 -1.76
C VAL A 170 29.16 -1.45 -2.72
N VAL A 171 29.14 -1.76 -4.02
CA VAL A 171 28.74 -0.82 -5.06
C VAL A 171 27.27 -1.03 -5.41
N VAL A 172 26.48 0.04 -5.34
CA VAL A 172 25.10 0.09 -5.80
C VAL A 172 25.07 0.78 -7.17
N GLU A 173 24.66 0.05 -8.19
CA GLU A 173 24.45 0.62 -9.53
C GLU A 173 23.16 1.45 -9.51
N MET A 174 23.21 2.63 -10.13
CA MET A 174 22.12 3.59 -10.20
C MET A 174 21.66 3.77 -11.64
N THR A 175 20.36 3.63 -11.87
CA THR A 175 19.74 3.95 -13.17
C THR A 175 18.58 4.91 -12.93
N LEU A 176 18.69 6.12 -13.46
CA LEU A 176 17.62 7.13 -13.46
C LEU A 176 16.96 7.10 -14.83
N ASP A 177 15.69 6.74 -14.88
CA ASP A 177 14.85 6.70 -16.06
C ASP A 177 13.81 7.83 -15.99
N ASP A 178 13.86 8.78 -16.93
CA ASP A 178 12.80 9.78 -17.18
C ASP A 178 11.91 9.23 -18.29
N ILE A 179 10.80 8.65 -17.89
CA ILE A 179 9.94 7.81 -18.69
C ILE A 179 8.78 8.60 -19.26
N THR A 180 8.53 8.49 -20.56
CA THR A 180 7.27 8.88 -21.19
C THR A 180 6.60 7.62 -21.72
N LEU A 181 5.42 7.31 -21.19
CA LEU A 181 4.59 6.20 -21.62
C LEU A 181 3.60 6.67 -22.67
N HIS A 182 3.60 6.03 -23.83
CA HIS A 182 2.70 6.27 -24.95
C HIS A 182 1.81 5.05 -25.18
N GLY A 183 0.59 5.26 -25.63
CA GLY A 183 -0.36 4.20 -26.03
C GLY A 183 -1.66 4.21 -25.22
N GLY A 184 -2.61 3.33 -25.58
CA GLY A 184 -3.91 3.22 -24.89
C GLY A 184 -4.92 4.31 -25.20
N GLY A 185 -4.69 5.14 -26.23
CA GLY A 185 -5.61 6.24 -26.56
C GLY A 185 -5.59 7.41 -25.56
N GLU A 186 -4.76 7.33 -24.53
CA GLU A 186 -4.59 8.39 -23.53
C GLU A 186 -3.41 9.32 -23.87
N PRO A 187 -3.42 10.57 -23.39
CA PRO A 187 -2.27 11.45 -23.54
C PRO A 187 -1.03 10.85 -22.87
N PRO A 188 0.18 11.12 -23.40
CA PRO A 188 1.42 10.59 -22.85
C PRO A 188 1.57 10.92 -21.37
N ARG A 189 1.90 9.91 -20.55
CA ARG A 189 2.14 10.09 -19.10
C ARG A 189 3.63 10.04 -18.81
N ARG A 190 4.08 10.90 -17.90
CA ARG A 190 5.49 10.99 -17.50
C ARG A 190 5.69 10.43 -16.11
N TYR A 191 6.75 9.64 -15.95
CA TYR A 191 7.23 9.09 -14.69
C TYR A 191 8.74 9.28 -14.58
N VAL A 192 9.24 9.44 -13.38
CA VAL A 192 10.70 9.44 -13.14
C VAL A 192 10.99 8.36 -12.10
N GLU A 193 11.79 7.38 -12.50
CA GLU A 193 12.16 6.27 -11.62
C GLU A 193 13.67 6.22 -11.41
N LEU A 194 14.08 6.06 -10.17
CA LEU A 194 15.45 5.74 -9.78
C LEU A 194 15.50 4.26 -9.37
N ARG A 195 16.24 3.48 -10.13
CA ARG A 195 16.52 2.08 -9.83
C ARG A 195 17.89 1.97 -9.19
N LEU A 196 17.93 1.31 -8.03
CA LEU A 196 19.13 1.01 -7.27
C LEU A 196 19.32 -0.50 -7.26
N ALA A 197 20.47 -1.00 -7.68
CA ALA A 197 20.75 -2.42 -7.79
C ALA A 197 22.11 -2.77 -7.15
N ALA A 198 22.12 -3.76 -6.27
CA ALA A 198 23.34 -4.33 -5.69
C ALA A 198 23.46 -5.80 -6.06
N PRO A 199 24.70 -6.36 -6.17
CA PRO A 199 24.88 -7.77 -6.43
C PRO A 199 24.18 -8.65 -5.37
N ASP A 200 23.45 -9.68 -5.81
CA ASP A 200 22.88 -10.69 -4.91
C ASP A 200 23.87 -11.83 -4.68
N TRP A 201 24.48 -11.81 -3.51
CA TRP A 201 25.45 -12.81 -3.11
C TRP A 201 24.75 -14.01 -2.45
N GLU A 202 25.33 -15.20 -2.59
CA GLU A 202 24.76 -16.42 -2.01
C GLU A 202 24.86 -16.47 -0.48
N THR A 203 25.86 -15.81 0.11
CA THR A 203 26.05 -15.82 1.57
C THR A 203 25.13 -14.83 2.26
N VAL A 204 24.62 -15.21 3.44
CA VAL A 204 23.74 -14.36 4.27
C VAL A 204 24.43 -13.04 4.63
N ALA A 205 25.72 -13.08 5.00
CA ALA A 205 26.47 -11.89 5.38
C ALA A 205 26.61 -10.90 4.22
N ALA A 206 26.97 -11.36 3.03
CA ALA A 206 27.13 -10.51 1.85
C ALA A 206 25.78 -9.97 1.37
N ARG A 207 24.71 -10.76 1.45
CA ARG A 207 23.35 -10.29 1.15
C ARG A 207 22.87 -9.24 2.14
N THR A 208 23.20 -9.39 3.43
CA THR A 208 22.92 -8.37 4.45
C THR A 208 23.64 -7.06 4.13
N ALA A 209 24.91 -7.11 3.75
CA ALA A 209 25.68 -5.93 3.35
C ALA A 209 25.10 -5.26 2.11
N ALA A 210 24.69 -6.03 1.10
CA ALA A 210 24.03 -5.52 -0.11
C ALA A 210 22.70 -4.81 0.20
N LEU A 211 21.86 -5.39 1.06
CA LEU A 211 20.62 -4.77 1.51
C LEU A 211 20.90 -3.46 2.26
N HIS A 212 21.86 -3.46 3.16
CA HIS A 212 22.25 -2.26 3.92
C HIS A 212 22.70 -1.14 2.99
N ALA A 213 23.55 -1.44 2.00
CA ALA A 213 24.03 -0.49 0.99
C ALA A 213 22.87 0.05 0.13
N LEU A 214 21.93 -0.80 -0.30
CA LEU A 214 20.74 -0.39 -1.06
C LEU A 214 19.88 0.60 -0.28
N PHE A 215 19.57 0.32 0.98
CA PHE A 215 18.76 1.20 1.81
C PHE A 215 19.51 2.48 2.24
N ALA A 216 20.83 2.42 2.41
CA ALA A 216 21.65 3.60 2.65
C ALA A 216 21.65 4.53 1.43
N ALA A 217 21.89 4.00 0.23
CA ALA A 217 21.82 4.75 -1.02
C ALA A 217 20.42 5.36 -1.22
N ALA A 218 19.35 4.58 -1.01
CA ALA A 218 17.98 5.06 -1.15
C ALA A 218 17.66 6.22 -0.19
N ARG A 219 18.08 6.15 1.07
CA ARG A 219 17.90 7.22 2.06
C ARG A 219 18.66 8.49 1.70
N GLU A 220 19.92 8.35 1.28
CA GLU A 220 20.74 9.51 0.90
C GLU A 220 20.16 10.23 -0.33
N LEU A 221 19.80 9.48 -1.35
CA LEU A 221 19.28 10.03 -2.60
C LEU A 221 17.86 10.61 -2.47
N SER A 222 17.01 10.03 -1.62
CA SER A 222 15.67 10.55 -1.31
C SER A 222 15.68 11.75 -0.35
N GLY A 223 16.79 12.04 0.30
CA GLY A 223 16.93 13.22 1.17
C GLY A 223 16.86 14.55 0.43
N ALA A 224 17.23 14.56 -0.84
CA ALA A 224 17.23 15.74 -1.70
C ALA A 224 15.93 15.93 -2.48
N TRP A 225 15.09 14.92 -2.60
CA TRP A 225 13.89 14.95 -3.42
C TRP A 225 12.81 13.98 -2.92
N PRO A 226 11.51 14.34 -2.94
CA PRO A 226 10.43 13.43 -2.57
C PRO A 226 10.45 12.16 -3.43
N ALA A 227 10.56 11.02 -2.76
CA ALA A 227 10.68 9.72 -3.39
C ALA A 227 9.77 8.70 -2.72
N PHE A 228 9.14 7.86 -3.54
CA PHE A 228 8.19 6.83 -3.14
C PHE A 228 8.69 5.46 -3.58
N VAL A 229 8.75 4.48 -2.69
CA VAL A 229 9.17 3.13 -3.04
C VAL A 229 8.12 2.47 -3.91
N GLN A 230 8.52 1.98 -5.09
CA GLN A 230 7.66 1.24 -5.99
C GLN A 230 7.80 -0.27 -5.72
N LEU A 231 6.67 -0.94 -5.47
CA LEU A 231 6.63 -2.40 -5.34
C LEU A 231 6.86 -3.08 -6.69
N THR A 232 6.51 -2.41 -7.78
CA THR A 232 6.72 -2.84 -9.16
C THR A 232 7.02 -1.61 -10.02
N SER A 233 8.10 -1.61 -10.80
CA SER A 233 8.46 -0.49 -11.66
C SER A 233 7.41 -0.21 -12.74
N VAL A 234 7.39 1.00 -13.30
CA VAL A 234 6.51 1.34 -14.45
C VAL A 234 6.81 0.42 -15.64
N ILE A 235 8.09 0.12 -15.88
CA ILE A 235 8.48 -0.78 -16.97
C ILE A 235 7.89 -2.18 -16.75
N ASP A 236 8.08 -2.76 -15.56
CA ASP A 236 7.57 -4.10 -15.25
C ASP A 236 6.03 -4.15 -15.30
N ARG A 237 5.34 -3.12 -14.77
CA ARG A 237 3.86 -3.02 -14.85
C ARG A 237 3.38 -2.95 -16.29
N THR A 238 4.06 -2.16 -17.12
CA THR A 238 3.72 -2.01 -18.53
C THR A 238 3.95 -3.33 -19.28
N CYS A 239 5.06 -4.02 -19.03
CA CYS A 239 5.35 -5.34 -19.61
C CYS A 239 4.38 -6.43 -19.12
N ALA A 240 3.80 -6.27 -17.92
CA ALA A 240 2.76 -7.16 -17.39
C ALA A 240 1.38 -6.92 -18.01
N GLY A 241 1.21 -5.89 -18.84
CA GLY A 241 -0.12 -5.46 -19.30
C GLY A 241 -1.00 -4.92 -18.16
N GLY A 242 -0.40 -4.56 -17.03
CA GLY A 242 -1.11 -4.05 -15.87
C GLY A 242 -1.49 -2.57 -16.01
N PRO A 243 -2.48 -2.12 -15.24
CA PRO A 243 -2.89 -0.72 -15.25
C PRO A 243 -1.74 0.16 -14.75
N VAL A 244 -1.47 1.26 -15.44
CA VAL A 244 -0.49 2.27 -15.05
C VAL A 244 -1.09 3.30 -14.10
N ALA A 245 -2.42 3.48 -14.17
CA ALA A 245 -3.16 4.34 -13.23
C ALA A 245 -3.23 3.73 -11.83
N ALA A 246 -3.40 4.58 -10.81
CA ALA A 246 -3.60 4.13 -9.44
C ALA A 246 -4.82 3.21 -9.34
N VAL A 247 -4.61 2.00 -8.83
CA VAL A 247 -5.63 1.00 -8.56
C VAL A 247 -5.77 0.81 -7.06
N LEU A 248 -7.01 0.73 -6.60
CA LEU A 248 -7.30 0.54 -5.19
C LEU A 248 -6.83 -0.83 -4.71
N VAL A 249 -5.94 -0.85 -3.72
CA VAL A 249 -5.40 -2.08 -3.12
C VAL A 249 -6.08 -2.34 -1.77
N LYS A 250 -6.80 -3.45 -1.68
CA LYS A 250 -7.47 -3.91 -0.45
C LYS A 250 -6.65 -5.00 0.23
N ALA A 251 -6.89 -5.17 1.54
CA ALA A 251 -6.32 -6.28 2.31
C ALA A 251 -6.66 -7.63 1.70
N GLN A 252 -5.67 -8.51 1.60
CA GLN A 252 -5.86 -9.89 1.19
C GLN A 252 -5.76 -10.83 2.39
N SER A 253 -6.34 -12.01 2.27
CA SER A 253 -6.15 -13.05 3.28
C SER A 253 -4.82 -13.75 3.04
N VAL A 254 -3.98 -13.79 4.07
CA VAL A 254 -2.69 -14.50 4.00
C VAL A 254 -2.88 -15.93 4.47
N ASP A 255 -2.50 -16.90 3.64
CA ASP A 255 -2.48 -18.30 4.05
C ASP A 255 -1.22 -18.59 4.87
N LEU A 256 -1.43 -18.94 6.14
CA LEU A 256 -0.36 -19.35 7.07
C LEU A 256 -0.23 -20.87 7.18
N THR A 257 -0.93 -21.63 6.32
CA THR A 257 -0.81 -23.11 6.28
C THR A 257 0.63 -23.49 5.95
N GLY A 258 1.23 -24.38 6.77
CA GLY A 258 2.64 -24.75 6.60
C GLY A 258 3.66 -23.78 7.23
N ILE A 259 3.28 -22.56 7.59
CA ILE A 259 4.15 -21.63 8.30
C ILE A 259 4.21 -22.03 9.79
N ARG A 260 5.42 -22.36 10.27
CA ARG A 260 5.62 -22.86 11.63
C ARG A 260 6.15 -21.83 12.61
N THR A 261 6.92 -20.85 12.12
CA THR A 261 7.61 -19.85 12.96
C THR A 261 6.85 -18.54 13.03
N GLN A 262 7.02 -17.82 14.14
CA GLN A 262 6.46 -16.48 14.31
C GLN A 262 7.08 -15.47 13.35
N ARG A 263 8.38 -15.61 13.05
CA ARG A 263 9.12 -14.76 12.13
C ARG A 263 8.55 -14.83 10.71
N ALA A 264 8.38 -16.05 10.17
CA ALA A 264 7.80 -16.24 8.84
C ALA A 264 6.35 -15.75 8.73
N ALA A 265 5.54 -15.97 9.78
CA ALA A 265 4.18 -15.46 9.82
C ALA A 265 4.13 -13.93 9.88
N LEU A 266 4.98 -13.31 10.70
CA LEU A 266 5.10 -11.86 10.77
C LEU A 266 5.51 -11.28 9.41
N PHE A 267 6.50 -11.88 8.76
CA PHE A 267 6.95 -11.46 7.42
C PHE A 267 5.80 -11.53 6.39
N ALA A 268 5.11 -12.67 6.28
CA ALA A 268 4.02 -12.87 5.33
C ALA A 268 2.85 -11.88 5.56
N LEU A 269 2.41 -11.72 6.81
CA LEU A 269 1.34 -10.79 7.18
C LEU A 269 1.73 -9.32 6.96
N SER A 270 2.99 -8.98 7.25
CA SER A 270 3.52 -7.63 6.99
C SER A 270 3.63 -7.34 5.50
N GLY A 271 3.89 -8.34 4.68
CA GLY A 271 3.94 -8.22 3.22
C GLY A 271 2.61 -7.74 2.64
N ASP A 272 1.49 -8.40 3.00
CA ASP A 272 0.14 -7.99 2.57
C ASP A 272 -0.22 -6.57 3.05
N ILE A 273 0.09 -6.26 4.31
CA ILE A 273 -0.16 -4.93 4.87
C ILE A 273 0.66 -3.85 4.16
N THR A 274 1.91 -4.15 3.82
CA THR A 274 2.79 -3.23 3.08
C THR A 274 2.27 -3.01 1.65
N ALA A 275 1.82 -4.04 0.97
CA ALA A 275 1.20 -3.94 -0.34
C ALA A 275 -0.07 -3.07 -0.29
N GLN A 276 -0.92 -3.25 0.74
CA GLN A 276 -2.10 -2.40 0.96
C GLN A 276 -1.71 -0.95 1.27
N TRP A 277 -0.66 -0.70 2.05
CA TRP A 277 -0.21 0.65 2.38
C TRP A 277 0.39 1.37 1.17
N LEU A 278 1.48 0.84 0.62
CA LEU A 278 2.24 1.48 -0.47
C LEU A 278 1.46 1.47 -1.79
N GLY A 279 0.63 0.46 -2.03
CA GLY A 279 -0.19 0.38 -3.24
C GLY A 279 -1.28 1.45 -3.36
N ASN A 280 -1.63 2.12 -2.25
CA ASN A 280 -2.62 3.21 -2.25
C ASN A 280 -1.99 4.62 -2.24
N GLU A 281 -0.67 4.76 -2.11
CA GLU A 281 0.03 6.06 -2.06
C GLU A 281 -0.29 6.95 -3.27
N CYS A 282 -0.12 6.41 -4.46
CA CYS A 282 -0.37 7.12 -5.72
C CYS A 282 -1.82 7.64 -5.79
N GLY A 283 -2.79 6.80 -5.35
CA GLY A 283 -4.20 7.21 -5.30
C GLY A 283 -4.46 8.37 -4.33
N VAL A 284 -3.81 8.40 -3.16
CA VAL A 284 -3.91 9.52 -2.20
C VAL A 284 -3.29 10.80 -2.77
N LEU A 285 -2.20 10.68 -3.52
CA LEU A 285 -1.50 11.81 -4.12
C LEU A 285 -2.25 12.41 -5.32
N GLU A 286 -2.76 11.55 -6.21
CA GLU A 286 -3.28 11.95 -7.52
C GLU A 286 -4.81 12.06 -7.60
N ARG A 287 -5.55 11.52 -6.62
CA ARG A 287 -7.00 11.44 -6.66
C ARG A 287 -7.64 11.99 -5.39
N ASP A 288 -8.90 12.41 -5.52
CA ASP A 288 -9.71 12.87 -4.37
C ASP A 288 -10.62 11.77 -3.80
N ASP A 289 -10.54 10.55 -4.35
CA ASP A 289 -11.30 9.41 -3.85
C ASP A 289 -10.88 9.05 -2.40
N PRO A 290 -11.81 9.18 -1.43
CA PRO A 290 -11.53 8.93 -0.01
C PRO A 290 -11.15 7.48 0.29
N GLU A 291 -11.43 6.56 -0.62
CA GLU A 291 -11.18 5.14 -0.38
C GLU A 291 -9.67 4.81 -0.34
N PHE A 292 -8.82 5.53 -1.09
CA PHE A 292 -7.37 5.36 -1.00
C PHE A 292 -6.83 5.71 0.38
N VAL A 293 -7.28 6.83 0.96
CA VAL A 293 -6.95 7.22 2.35
C VAL A 293 -7.48 6.18 3.33
N HIS A 294 -8.71 5.71 3.12
CA HIS A 294 -9.32 4.67 3.96
C HIS A 294 -8.46 3.40 3.97
N GLN A 295 -8.02 2.91 2.82
CA GLN A 295 -7.23 1.69 2.73
C GLN A 295 -5.82 1.85 3.33
N MET A 296 -5.15 2.99 3.16
CA MET A 296 -3.90 3.28 3.86
C MET A 296 -4.10 3.30 5.39
N ARG A 297 -5.17 3.93 5.88
CA ARG A 297 -5.50 3.94 7.33
C ARG A 297 -5.79 2.54 7.85
N VAL A 298 -6.51 1.71 7.09
CA VAL A 298 -6.76 0.30 7.43
C VAL A 298 -5.45 -0.46 7.52
N ALA A 299 -4.54 -0.30 6.55
CA ALA A 299 -3.23 -0.94 6.55
C ALA A 299 -2.42 -0.59 7.80
N LEU A 300 -2.27 0.69 8.15
CA LEU A 300 -1.52 1.10 9.35
C LEU A 300 -2.19 0.65 10.66
N ARG A 301 -3.52 0.60 10.72
CA ARG A 301 -4.23 0.06 11.87
C ARG A 301 -4.00 -1.44 12.02
N ARG A 302 -4.00 -2.20 10.91
CA ARG A 302 -3.64 -3.62 10.87
C ARG A 302 -2.20 -3.80 11.31
N LEU A 303 -1.26 -3.01 10.79
CA LEU A 303 0.15 -3.07 11.15
C LEU A 303 0.37 -2.84 12.65
N ARG A 304 -0.19 -1.79 13.23
CA ARG A 304 -0.09 -1.52 14.68
C ARG A 304 -0.67 -2.65 15.53
N THR A 305 -1.70 -3.32 15.03
CA THR A 305 -2.29 -4.48 15.71
C THR A 305 -1.38 -5.69 15.58
N LEU A 306 -0.84 -5.95 14.39
CA LEU A 306 0.10 -7.04 14.12
C LEU A 306 1.34 -6.94 15.03
N MET A 307 1.96 -5.75 15.13
CA MET A 307 3.14 -5.54 15.99
C MET A 307 2.84 -5.85 17.47
N ARG A 308 1.63 -5.59 17.95
CA ARG A 308 1.22 -5.97 19.32
C ARG A 308 1.07 -7.48 19.51
N PHE A 309 0.82 -8.23 18.43
CA PHE A 309 0.79 -9.71 18.50
C PHE A 309 2.18 -10.30 18.54
N PHE A 310 3.17 -9.65 17.95
CA PHE A 310 4.56 -10.12 17.86
C PHE A 310 5.55 -9.18 18.57
N PRO A 311 5.39 -8.90 19.90
CA PRO A 311 6.16 -7.88 20.60
C PRO A 311 7.65 -8.19 20.71
N ARG A 312 8.07 -9.45 20.54
CA ARG A 312 9.49 -9.83 20.56
C ARG A 312 10.29 -9.27 19.36
N PHE A 313 9.60 -8.82 18.31
CA PHE A 313 10.21 -8.23 17.12
C PHE A 313 10.19 -6.70 17.13
N THR A 314 9.72 -6.09 18.22
CA THR A 314 9.68 -4.65 18.42
C THR A 314 10.43 -4.30 19.68
N ASP A 315 11.74 -4.11 19.57
CA ASP A 315 12.59 -3.62 20.64
C ASP A 315 12.35 -2.12 20.93
N ASP A 316 13.09 -1.56 21.87
CA ASP A 316 12.91 -0.15 22.22
C ASP A 316 13.39 0.77 21.10
N GLN A 317 14.47 0.42 20.38
CA GLN A 317 14.92 1.16 19.21
C GLN A 317 13.83 1.23 18.15
N TRP A 318 13.16 0.10 17.85
CA TRP A 318 12.03 0.07 16.91
C TRP A 318 10.89 0.99 17.36
N LYS A 319 10.55 0.98 18.66
CA LYS A 319 9.47 1.82 19.22
C LYS A 319 9.78 3.30 19.13
N ASP A 320 11.04 3.68 19.35
CA ASP A 320 11.51 5.07 19.39
C ASP A 320 11.77 5.65 17.99
N THR A 321 11.89 4.80 16.99
CA THR A 321 12.09 5.18 15.58
C THR A 321 10.83 4.93 14.75
N LEU A 322 10.70 3.76 14.17
CA LEU A 322 9.58 3.39 13.29
C LEU A 322 8.23 3.51 13.99
N GLY A 323 8.16 3.15 15.28
CA GLY A 323 6.93 3.24 16.05
C GLY A 323 6.41 4.68 16.21
N VAL A 324 7.30 5.67 16.32
CA VAL A 324 6.93 7.10 16.40
C VAL A 324 6.38 7.57 15.06
N ASP A 325 7.07 7.26 13.96
CA ASP A 325 6.69 7.72 12.62
C ASP A 325 5.43 7.02 12.09
N LEU A 326 5.23 5.75 12.43
CA LEU A 326 3.98 5.04 12.15
C LEU A 326 2.78 5.65 12.90
N ARG A 327 2.98 6.13 14.16
CA ARG A 327 1.92 6.85 14.89
C ARG A 327 1.61 8.20 14.26
N TRP A 328 2.63 8.93 13.85
CA TRP A 328 2.49 10.20 13.14
C TRP A 328 1.68 10.06 11.86
N LEU A 329 2.06 9.12 10.98
CA LEU A 329 1.33 8.88 9.72
C LEU A 329 -0.11 8.40 9.99
N ALA A 330 -0.29 7.53 10.98
CA ALA A 330 -1.63 7.05 11.34
C ALA A 330 -2.54 8.15 11.90
N ALA A 331 -1.97 9.17 12.55
CA ALA A 331 -2.73 10.34 13.01
C ALA A 331 -3.20 11.19 11.82
N LEU A 332 -2.32 11.51 10.87
CA LEU A 332 -2.67 12.26 9.67
C LEU A 332 -3.77 11.58 8.85
N LEU A 333 -3.60 10.29 8.54
CA LEU A 333 -4.64 9.49 7.86
C LEU A 333 -5.93 9.41 8.68
N GLY A 334 -5.81 9.44 10.02
CA GLY A 334 -6.93 9.52 10.94
C GLY A 334 -7.72 10.78 10.74
N THR A 335 -7.05 11.93 10.81
CA THR A 335 -7.68 13.26 10.67
C THR A 335 -8.42 13.39 9.34
N VAL A 336 -7.78 13.01 8.22
CA VAL A 336 -8.44 13.05 6.90
C VAL A 336 -9.70 12.18 6.89
N ARG A 337 -9.59 10.91 7.31
CA ARG A 337 -10.74 9.99 7.27
C ARG A 337 -11.86 10.43 8.21
N ASP A 338 -11.53 10.95 9.38
CA ASP A 338 -12.54 11.39 10.35
C ASP A 338 -13.33 12.59 9.81
N TRP A 339 -12.68 13.57 9.14
CA TRP A 339 -13.34 14.67 8.44
C TRP A 339 -14.11 14.21 7.19
N ASP A 340 -13.56 13.30 6.39
CA ASP A 340 -14.26 12.73 5.23
C ASP A 340 -15.57 12.07 5.65
N VAL A 341 -15.54 11.16 6.62
CA VAL A 341 -16.73 10.46 7.13
C VAL A 341 -17.72 11.46 7.74
N PHE A 342 -17.22 12.45 8.48
CA PHE A 342 -18.09 13.47 9.04
C PHE A 342 -18.83 14.24 7.96
N ALA A 343 -18.11 14.74 6.94
CA ALA A 343 -18.71 15.58 5.89
C ALA A 343 -19.61 14.80 4.92
N THR A 344 -19.33 13.50 4.66
CA THR A 344 -20.02 12.72 3.61
C THR A 344 -21.04 11.71 4.14
N GLU A 345 -20.91 11.29 5.40
CA GLU A 345 -21.74 10.24 5.97
C GLU A 345 -22.46 10.72 7.24
N SER A 346 -21.71 11.12 8.29
CA SER A 346 -22.28 11.37 9.62
C SER A 346 -23.12 12.66 9.65
N LEU A 347 -22.61 13.77 9.11
CA LEU A 347 -23.33 15.04 9.12
C LEU A 347 -24.59 15.01 8.24
N PRO A 348 -24.60 14.47 7.01
CA PRO A 348 -25.82 14.25 6.26
C PRO A 348 -26.86 13.38 6.97
N ALA A 349 -26.44 12.34 7.67
CA ALA A 349 -27.35 11.50 8.46
C ALA A 349 -27.97 12.26 9.65
N LEU A 350 -27.19 13.13 10.30
CA LEU A 350 -27.69 14.00 11.38
C LEU A 350 -28.67 15.06 10.88
N ILE A 351 -28.40 15.66 9.71
CA ILE A 351 -29.28 16.59 9.05
C ILE A 351 -30.64 15.94 8.73
N ALA A 352 -30.59 14.73 8.18
CA ALA A 352 -31.80 13.97 7.89
C ALA A 352 -32.60 13.62 9.17
N ALA A 353 -31.89 13.28 10.26
CA ALA A 353 -32.52 12.98 11.55
C ALA A 353 -33.12 14.22 12.25
N ASP A 354 -32.56 15.41 12.03
CA ASP A 354 -33.06 16.70 12.57
C ASP A 354 -34.37 17.13 11.91
N GLY A 355 -34.62 16.71 10.66
CA GLY A 355 -35.89 16.95 9.96
C GLY A 355 -36.19 18.43 9.68
N GLY A 356 -35.19 19.30 9.61
CA GLY A 356 -35.35 20.73 9.31
C GLY A 356 -35.44 21.62 10.56
N GLY A 357 -35.01 21.13 11.72
CA GLY A 357 -34.99 21.93 12.96
C GLY A 357 -33.94 23.04 12.97
N SER A 358 -32.93 22.97 12.07
CA SER A 358 -31.89 24.00 11.93
C SER A 358 -31.43 24.12 10.48
N ASP A 359 -30.77 25.23 10.14
CA ASP A 359 -29.99 25.37 8.92
C ASP A 359 -28.58 24.80 9.15
N TRP A 360 -28.21 23.80 8.37
CA TRP A 360 -26.92 23.07 8.46
C TRP A 360 -25.94 23.40 7.32
N ASP A 361 -26.34 24.21 6.34
CA ASP A 361 -25.57 24.46 5.11
C ASP A 361 -24.17 25.01 5.44
N GLY A 362 -24.09 26.03 6.28
CA GLY A 362 -22.82 26.61 6.70
C GLY A 362 -21.92 25.61 7.46
N THR A 363 -22.51 24.72 8.24
CA THR A 363 -21.76 23.67 8.97
C THR A 363 -21.23 22.60 8.01
N LEU A 364 -22.03 22.22 7.02
CA LEU A 364 -21.65 21.25 5.99
C LEU A 364 -20.50 21.78 5.11
N ASP A 365 -20.57 23.04 4.71
CA ASP A 365 -19.52 23.68 3.92
C ASP A 365 -18.21 23.81 4.73
N ALA A 366 -18.29 24.16 6.00
CA ALA A 366 -17.14 24.20 6.89
C ALA A 366 -16.51 22.81 7.08
N ALA A 367 -17.32 21.74 7.21
CA ALA A 367 -16.83 20.37 7.32
C ALA A 367 -16.10 19.92 6.04
N ARG A 368 -16.64 20.26 4.86
CA ARG A 368 -15.99 20.00 3.56
C ARG A 368 -14.67 20.73 3.42
N ALA A 369 -14.61 21.98 3.85
CA ALA A 369 -13.38 22.76 3.83
C ALA A 369 -12.29 22.14 4.73
N GLN A 370 -12.66 21.65 5.92
CA GLN A 370 -11.73 20.94 6.81
C GLN A 370 -11.23 19.63 6.21
N SER A 371 -12.11 18.85 5.56
CA SER A 371 -11.69 17.63 4.86
C SER A 371 -10.67 17.93 3.77
N MET A 372 -10.88 18.98 2.96
CA MET A 372 -9.91 19.38 1.93
C MET A 372 -8.59 19.86 2.55
N ALA A 373 -8.62 20.65 3.61
CA ALA A 373 -7.42 21.13 4.29
C ALA A 373 -6.59 19.96 4.86
N ALA A 374 -7.23 18.98 5.50
CA ALA A 374 -6.59 17.79 6.01
C ALA A 374 -5.94 16.93 4.91
N ARG A 375 -6.56 16.84 3.72
CA ARG A 375 -5.98 16.15 2.55
C ARG A 375 -4.72 16.86 2.05
N VAL A 376 -4.71 18.19 1.99
CA VAL A 376 -3.52 18.97 1.61
C VAL A 376 -2.38 18.70 2.59
N GLU A 377 -2.65 18.71 3.90
CA GLU A 377 -1.65 18.41 4.92
C GLU A 377 -1.09 16.98 4.77
N LEU A 378 -1.96 16.00 4.55
CA LEU A 378 -1.53 14.61 4.31
C LEU A 378 -0.63 14.50 3.07
N ARG A 379 -1.01 15.11 1.93
CA ARG A 379 -0.19 15.10 0.70
C ARG A 379 1.17 15.74 0.94
N GLN A 380 1.23 16.87 1.64
CA GLN A 380 2.50 17.50 2.01
C GLN A 380 3.35 16.58 2.91
N ALA A 381 2.73 15.90 3.86
CA ALA A 381 3.41 14.93 4.72
C ALA A 381 3.98 13.74 3.93
N LEU A 382 3.26 13.21 2.94
CA LEU A 382 3.74 12.14 2.07
C LEU A 382 4.93 12.58 1.20
N HIS A 383 4.99 13.85 0.79
CA HIS A 383 6.13 14.40 0.06
C HIS A 383 7.34 14.74 0.96
N SER A 384 7.25 14.54 2.27
CA SER A 384 8.32 14.88 3.20
C SER A 384 9.43 13.83 3.25
N ALA A 385 10.66 14.27 3.53
CA ALA A 385 11.78 13.36 3.83
C ALA A 385 11.51 12.46 5.05
N ARG A 386 10.61 12.84 5.94
CA ARG A 386 10.17 12.00 7.07
C ARG A 386 9.44 10.76 6.59
N TYR A 387 8.53 10.92 5.63
CA TYR A 387 7.78 9.80 5.06
C TYR A 387 8.69 8.84 4.29
N ALA A 388 9.61 9.37 3.47
CA ALA A 388 10.60 8.55 2.77
C ALA A 388 11.48 7.75 3.74
N ARG A 389 11.94 8.35 4.84
CA ARG A 389 12.71 7.64 5.88
C ARG A 389 11.87 6.57 6.58
N LEU A 390 10.59 6.84 6.87
CA LEU A 390 9.68 5.87 7.46
C LEU A 390 9.49 4.66 6.56
N THR A 391 9.17 4.86 5.28
CA THR A 391 8.92 3.76 4.32
C THR A 391 10.18 2.94 4.08
N LEU A 392 11.33 3.58 3.85
CA LEU A 392 12.61 2.89 3.68
C LEU A 392 13.04 2.14 4.94
N GLY A 393 12.90 2.75 6.13
CA GLY A 393 13.21 2.08 7.40
C GLY A 393 12.32 0.87 7.66
N TRP A 394 11.03 0.97 7.34
CA TRP A 394 10.10 -0.15 7.42
C TRP A 394 10.47 -1.31 6.50
N LEU A 395 10.80 -1.01 5.23
CA LEU A 395 11.15 -2.03 4.24
C LEU A 395 12.51 -2.67 4.53
N GLU A 396 13.48 -1.92 5.05
CA GLU A 396 14.76 -2.46 5.52
C GLU A 396 14.54 -3.45 6.68
N TRP A 397 13.73 -3.07 7.66
CA TRP A 397 13.37 -3.94 8.77
C TRP A 397 12.69 -5.24 8.29
N LEU A 398 11.76 -5.14 7.32
CA LEU A 398 11.14 -6.32 6.71
C LEU A 398 12.15 -7.18 5.95
N SER A 399 13.07 -6.56 5.21
CA SER A 399 14.09 -7.29 4.46
C SER A 399 15.03 -8.06 5.39
N ALA A 400 15.33 -7.51 6.56
CA ALA A 400 16.06 -8.22 7.61
C ALA A 400 15.27 -9.42 8.17
N LEU A 401 13.94 -9.37 8.20
CA LEU A 401 13.12 -10.53 8.58
C LEU A 401 13.12 -11.64 7.51
N ALA A 402 13.34 -11.32 6.25
CA ALA A 402 13.42 -12.30 5.16
C ALA A 402 14.72 -13.13 5.22
N LEU A 403 15.77 -12.60 5.83
CA LEU A 403 17.04 -13.32 5.99
C LEU A 403 16.90 -14.43 7.04
N PRO A 404 17.65 -15.55 6.91
CA PRO A 404 17.73 -16.57 7.94
C PRO A 404 18.14 -15.96 9.29
N ALA A 405 17.52 -16.39 10.38
CA ALA A 405 17.98 -16.01 11.72
C ALA A 405 19.38 -16.60 11.99
N ALA A 406 20.26 -15.79 12.61
CA ALA A 406 21.62 -16.22 12.95
C ALA A 406 21.62 -17.37 13.96
N ASP A 407 20.71 -17.31 14.95
CA ASP A 407 20.46 -18.36 15.93
C ASP A 407 19.08 -18.98 15.66
N GLY A 408 18.93 -20.27 15.86
CA GLY A 408 17.67 -20.98 15.65
C GLY A 408 16.50 -20.23 16.30
N ASP A 409 15.34 -20.23 15.66
CA ASP A 409 14.14 -19.53 16.19
C ASP A 409 13.55 -20.36 17.35
N ASP A 410 14.07 -20.17 18.57
CA ASP A 410 13.60 -20.80 19.83
C ASP A 410 12.21 -20.31 20.27
N ALA A 411 11.55 -19.50 19.46
CA ALA A 411 10.22 -18.99 19.74
C ALA A 411 9.18 -20.15 19.81
N PRO A 412 8.17 -20.03 20.65
CA PRO A 412 7.02 -20.91 20.61
C PRO A 412 6.45 -20.97 19.18
N SER A 413 6.05 -22.16 18.74
CA SER A 413 5.44 -22.33 17.41
C SER A 413 4.33 -21.30 17.17
N LEU A 414 4.18 -20.87 15.93
CA LEU A 414 3.14 -19.90 15.53
C LEU A 414 1.77 -20.28 16.08
N ARG A 415 1.38 -21.55 15.95
CA ARG A 415 0.07 -22.05 16.41
C ARG A 415 -0.11 -21.88 17.91
N ARG A 416 0.90 -22.24 18.71
CA ARG A 416 0.84 -22.07 20.18
C ARG A 416 0.73 -20.60 20.55
N HIS A 417 1.49 -19.75 19.85
CA HIS A 417 1.46 -18.29 20.04
C HIS A 417 0.08 -17.72 19.70
N ALA A 418 -0.44 -18.00 18.50
CA ALA A 418 -1.76 -17.54 18.03
C ALA A 418 -2.87 -17.97 18.98
N THR A 419 -2.89 -19.25 19.38
CA THR A 419 -3.89 -19.78 20.32
C THR A 419 -3.85 -19.05 21.67
N LYS A 420 -2.64 -18.82 22.23
CA LYS A 420 -2.49 -18.09 23.50
C LYS A 420 -3.01 -16.65 23.38
N ARG A 421 -2.68 -15.96 22.28
CA ARG A 421 -3.11 -14.56 22.04
C ARG A 421 -4.61 -14.45 21.86
N VAL A 422 -5.20 -15.29 21.02
CA VAL A 422 -6.64 -15.28 20.76
C VAL A 422 -7.42 -15.62 22.03
N ARG A 423 -7.02 -16.64 22.81
CA ARG A 423 -7.65 -16.97 24.09
C ARG A 423 -7.60 -15.82 25.09
N ARG A 424 -6.47 -15.13 25.20
CA ARG A 424 -6.33 -13.98 26.09
C ARG A 424 -7.27 -12.84 25.71
N LEU A 425 -7.34 -12.49 24.41
CA LEU A 425 -8.22 -11.43 23.92
C LEU A 425 -9.70 -11.78 24.09
N PHE A 426 -10.04 -13.05 23.84
CA PHE A 426 -11.40 -13.54 24.09
C PHE A 426 -11.76 -13.47 25.58
N GLY A 427 -10.85 -13.87 26.46
CA GLY A 427 -11.06 -13.81 27.90
C GLY A 427 -11.29 -12.38 28.42
N HIS A 428 -10.55 -11.39 27.88
CA HIS A 428 -10.79 -9.98 28.23
C HIS A 428 -12.18 -9.51 27.79
N LEU A 429 -12.59 -9.86 26.59
CA LEU A 429 -13.90 -9.46 26.06
C LEU A 429 -15.06 -10.16 26.77
N TYR A 430 -14.92 -11.48 27.04
CA TYR A 430 -15.96 -12.29 27.68
C TYR A 430 -16.12 -11.99 29.18
N GLY A 431 -15.06 -11.57 29.84
CA GLY A 431 -15.05 -11.17 31.25
C GLY A 431 -15.50 -9.72 31.50
N SER A 432 -15.92 -8.99 30.46
CA SER A 432 -16.43 -7.63 30.61
C SER A 432 -17.76 -7.63 31.37
N PRO A 433 -18.00 -6.66 32.28
CA PRO A 433 -19.31 -6.44 32.89
C PRO A 433 -20.39 -6.15 31.85
N SER A 434 -21.67 -6.16 32.28
CA SER A 434 -22.79 -5.72 31.43
C SER A 434 -22.52 -4.37 30.81
N LEU A 435 -22.61 -4.27 29.48
CA LEU A 435 -22.34 -3.02 28.75
C LEU A 435 -23.27 -1.89 29.14
N THR A 436 -24.48 -2.22 29.55
CA THR A 436 -25.48 -1.24 30.00
C THR A 436 -25.10 -0.59 31.33
N SER A 437 -24.29 -1.27 32.15
CA SER A 437 -23.78 -0.75 33.43
C SER A 437 -22.45 0.01 33.33
N LEU A 438 -21.77 -0.07 32.17
CA LEU A 438 -20.50 0.61 31.94
C LEU A 438 -20.69 2.07 31.56
N ASP A 439 -19.70 2.89 31.90
CA ASP A 439 -19.59 4.25 31.38
C ASP A 439 -19.11 4.26 29.91
N THR A 440 -19.14 5.42 29.28
CA THR A 440 -18.73 5.61 27.87
C THR A 440 -17.28 5.18 27.62
N ALA A 441 -16.34 5.46 28.52
CA ALA A 441 -14.93 5.10 28.38
C ALA A 441 -14.72 3.57 28.42
N ALA A 442 -15.40 2.89 29.34
CA ALA A 442 -15.36 1.44 29.47
C ALA A 442 -16.01 0.73 28.26
N ARG A 443 -17.15 1.25 27.74
CA ARG A 443 -17.75 0.76 26.50
C ARG A 443 -16.82 0.92 25.31
N HIS A 444 -16.14 2.05 25.22
CA HIS A 444 -15.11 2.28 24.19
C HIS A 444 -13.97 1.25 24.29
N GLN A 445 -13.54 0.88 25.52
CA GLN A 445 -12.52 -0.16 25.70
C GLN A 445 -13.01 -1.53 25.21
N VAL A 446 -14.26 -1.92 25.47
CA VAL A 446 -14.86 -3.15 24.94
C VAL A 446 -14.87 -3.15 23.41
N ARG A 447 -15.20 -2.01 22.79
CA ARG A 447 -15.13 -1.86 21.32
C ARG A 447 -13.69 -2.05 20.80
N ILE A 448 -12.68 -1.52 21.49
CA ILE A 448 -11.27 -1.73 21.14
C ILE A 448 -10.90 -3.20 21.25
N ASP A 449 -11.33 -3.89 22.31
CA ASP A 449 -10.99 -5.30 22.52
C ASP A 449 -11.72 -6.23 21.53
N ALA A 450 -12.95 -5.92 21.17
CA ALA A 450 -13.66 -6.59 20.08
C ALA A 450 -12.92 -6.42 18.73
N LYS A 451 -12.44 -5.21 18.42
CA LYS A 451 -11.61 -4.95 17.22
C LYS A 451 -10.32 -5.75 17.25
N ARG A 452 -9.61 -5.79 18.39
CA ARG A 452 -8.36 -6.54 18.53
C ARG A 452 -8.58 -8.04 18.32
N LEU A 453 -9.64 -8.59 18.89
CA LEU A 453 -9.97 -10.01 18.71
C LEU A 453 -10.31 -10.31 17.25
N ARG A 454 -11.11 -9.46 16.59
CA ARG A 454 -11.45 -9.63 15.18
C ARG A 454 -10.19 -9.62 14.29
N TYR A 455 -9.30 -8.65 14.46
CA TYR A 455 -8.04 -8.61 13.69
C TYR A 455 -7.16 -9.83 13.99
N ALA A 456 -7.11 -10.31 15.23
CA ALA A 456 -6.39 -11.54 15.53
C ALA A 456 -6.94 -12.73 14.76
N LEU A 457 -8.26 -12.85 14.68
CA LEU A 457 -8.94 -13.94 13.96
C LEU A 457 -8.80 -13.79 12.44
N GLU A 458 -8.72 -12.59 11.91
CA GLU A 458 -8.43 -12.33 10.50
C GLU A 458 -6.97 -12.69 10.15
N PHE A 459 -5.99 -12.27 10.96
CA PHE A 459 -4.58 -12.64 10.75
C PHE A 459 -4.34 -14.15 10.80
N PHE A 460 -5.04 -14.84 11.70
CA PHE A 460 -4.91 -16.30 11.87
C PHE A 460 -6.05 -17.07 11.23
N ALA A 461 -6.72 -16.51 10.21
CA ALA A 461 -7.91 -17.11 9.61
C ALA A 461 -7.65 -18.51 9.05
N SER A 462 -6.49 -18.74 8.39
CA SER A 462 -6.12 -20.05 7.85
C SER A 462 -5.88 -21.11 8.95
N LEU A 463 -5.54 -20.69 10.18
CA LEU A 463 -5.37 -21.55 11.34
C LEU A 463 -6.67 -21.75 12.13
N ALA A 464 -7.72 -20.96 11.84
CA ALA A 464 -8.98 -20.98 12.58
C ALA A 464 -9.96 -22.01 12.02
N SER A 465 -10.76 -22.61 12.90
CA SER A 465 -11.85 -23.50 12.48
C SER A 465 -12.89 -22.77 11.62
N ARG A 466 -13.57 -23.50 10.73
CA ARG A 466 -14.63 -22.95 9.86
C ARG A 466 -15.69 -22.17 10.66
N ARG A 467 -16.09 -22.69 11.82
CA ARG A 467 -17.05 -22.01 12.70
C ARG A 467 -16.50 -20.67 13.21
N THR A 468 -15.25 -20.64 13.67
CA THR A 468 -14.62 -19.39 14.16
C THR A 468 -14.58 -18.32 13.06
N ARG A 469 -14.21 -18.70 11.84
CA ARG A 469 -14.18 -17.77 10.69
C ARG A 469 -15.55 -17.23 10.32
N ASN A 470 -16.58 -18.11 10.31
CA ASN A 470 -17.88 -17.74 9.77
C ASN A 470 -18.83 -17.14 10.84
N GLU A 471 -18.78 -17.62 12.09
CA GLU A 471 -19.69 -17.16 13.13
C GLU A 471 -19.04 -16.12 14.05
N THR A 472 -17.88 -16.45 14.65
CA THR A 472 -17.24 -15.55 15.63
C THR A 472 -16.83 -14.23 15.01
N VAL A 473 -16.23 -14.25 13.81
CA VAL A 473 -15.81 -13.02 13.09
C VAL A 473 -17.04 -12.19 12.71
N LYS A 474 -18.12 -12.82 12.20
CA LYS A 474 -19.37 -12.11 11.86
C LYS A 474 -20.01 -11.46 13.10
N THR A 475 -20.07 -12.17 14.23
CA THR A 475 -20.60 -11.61 15.48
C THR A 475 -19.76 -10.40 15.93
N LEU A 476 -18.43 -10.51 15.92
CA LEU A 476 -17.54 -9.40 16.27
C LEU A 476 -17.70 -8.22 15.31
N THR A 477 -17.90 -8.45 14.01
CA THR A 477 -18.17 -7.39 13.04
C THR A 477 -19.45 -6.66 13.39
N ARG A 478 -20.53 -7.38 13.74
CA ARG A 478 -21.80 -6.77 14.16
C ARG A 478 -21.66 -5.97 15.46
N VAL A 479 -20.96 -6.50 16.46
CA VAL A 479 -20.64 -5.75 17.71
C VAL A 479 -19.93 -4.46 17.39
N GLN A 480 -18.97 -4.48 16.46
CA GLN A 480 -18.22 -3.27 16.07
C GLN A 480 -19.08 -2.27 15.29
N SER A 481 -19.99 -2.74 14.43
CA SER A 481 -20.94 -1.87 13.72
C SER A 481 -21.83 -1.14 14.71
N VAL A 482 -22.50 -1.88 15.60
CA VAL A 482 -23.43 -1.33 16.60
C VAL A 482 -22.73 -0.32 17.53
N LEU A 483 -21.57 -0.69 18.10
CA LEU A 483 -20.80 0.24 18.95
C LEU A 483 -20.10 1.34 18.13
N GLY A 484 -20.01 1.17 16.81
CA GLY A 484 -19.47 2.15 15.88
C GLY A 484 -20.41 3.34 15.73
N GLU A 485 -21.67 3.12 15.46
CA GLU A 485 -22.70 4.15 15.27
C GLU A 485 -22.74 5.14 16.43
N ALA A 486 -22.72 4.62 17.68
CA ALA A 486 -22.67 5.48 18.85
C ALA A 486 -21.37 6.30 18.97
N ASN A 487 -20.23 5.67 18.67
CA ASN A 487 -18.95 6.37 18.66
C ASN A 487 -18.89 7.45 17.57
N ASP A 488 -19.49 7.20 16.40
CA ASP A 488 -19.47 8.13 15.29
C ASP A 488 -20.32 9.39 15.60
N ALA A 489 -21.39 9.26 16.39
CA ALA A 489 -22.14 10.39 16.92
C ALA A 489 -21.29 11.23 17.91
N MET A 490 -20.47 10.59 18.76
CA MET A 490 -19.57 11.33 19.66
C MET A 490 -18.43 12.02 18.90
N VAL A 491 -17.90 11.39 17.85
CA VAL A 491 -16.91 11.99 16.96
C VAL A 491 -17.53 13.18 16.22
N ALA A 492 -18.78 13.04 15.75
CA ALA A 492 -19.51 14.11 15.10
C ALA A 492 -19.71 15.31 16.03
N LEU A 493 -20.07 15.08 17.30
CA LEU A 493 -20.18 16.16 18.30
C LEU A 493 -18.84 16.90 18.46
N HIS A 494 -17.72 16.18 18.55
CA HIS A 494 -16.40 16.79 18.65
C HIS A 494 -16.06 17.65 17.42
N HIS A 495 -16.38 17.19 16.20
CA HIS A 495 -16.18 17.98 14.98
C HIS A 495 -17.06 19.23 14.96
N LEU A 496 -18.31 19.14 15.40
CA LEU A 496 -19.20 20.30 15.54
C LEU A 496 -18.67 21.32 16.54
N GLU A 497 -18.10 20.86 17.65
CA GLU A 497 -17.42 21.75 18.65
C GLU A 497 -16.21 22.44 18.02
N GLN A 498 -15.40 21.73 17.24
CA GLN A 498 -14.26 22.31 16.50
C GLN A 498 -14.68 23.35 15.46
N LEU A 499 -15.84 23.16 14.81
CA LEU A 499 -16.41 24.11 13.86
C LEU A 499 -17.15 25.27 14.53
N ALA A 500 -17.21 25.33 15.86
CA ALA A 500 -18.03 26.27 16.61
C ALA A 500 -19.50 26.30 16.13
N ALA A 501 -20.06 25.12 15.86
CA ALA A 501 -21.43 24.98 15.35
C ALA A 501 -22.47 25.61 16.28
N PRO A 502 -23.64 26.02 15.75
CA PRO A 502 -24.70 26.63 16.54
C PRO A 502 -25.13 25.78 17.74
N PRO A 503 -25.51 26.42 18.88
CA PRO A 503 -25.88 25.68 20.10
C PRO A 503 -26.99 24.67 19.92
N TYR A 504 -27.94 24.91 19.03
CA TYR A 504 -29.01 23.97 18.69
C TYR A 504 -28.43 22.67 18.12
N GLN A 505 -27.55 22.77 17.13
CA GLN A 505 -26.93 21.60 16.47
C GLN A 505 -26.13 20.76 17.48
N LEU A 506 -25.36 21.43 18.33
CA LEU A 506 -24.60 20.76 19.42
C LEU A 506 -25.56 20.04 20.40
N GLY A 507 -26.63 20.68 20.79
CA GLY A 507 -27.68 20.13 21.67
C GLY A 507 -28.36 18.90 21.06
N PHE A 508 -28.77 19.02 19.78
CA PHE A 508 -29.39 17.96 19.02
C PHE A 508 -28.48 16.72 18.96
N VAL A 509 -27.22 16.87 18.50
CA VAL A 509 -26.29 15.75 18.35
C VAL A 509 -25.93 15.12 19.68
N ARG A 510 -25.84 15.91 20.76
CA ARG A 510 -25.58 15.40 22.12
C ARG A 510 -26.73 14.52 22.60
N GLY A 511 -27.98 14.94 22.40
CA GLY A 511 -29.17 14.15 22.75
C GLY A 511 -29.31 12.89 21.89
N TYR A 512 -29.16 13.03 20.58
CA TYR A 512 -29.22 11.94 19.63
C TYR A 512 -28.14 10.88 19.92
N GLY A 513 -26.88 11.32 20.15
CA GLY A 513 -25.77 10.44 20.49
C GLY A 513 -25.97 9.67 21.79
N ALA A 514 -26.54 10.32 22.83
CA ALA A 514 -26.86 9.65 24.10
C ALA A 514 -27.92 8.54 23.92
N ALA A 515 -28.94 8.76 23.09
CA ALA A 515 -29.93 7.74 22.77
C ALA A 515 -29.34 6.57 21.99
N LEU A 516 -28.50 6.84 20.99
CA LEU A 516 -27.78 5.80 20.24
C LEU A 516 -26.85 4.99 21.13
N GLU A 517 -26.15 5.61 22.06
CA GLU A 517 -25.21 4.94 22.97
C GLU A 517 -25.92 3.92 23.86
N GLN A 518 -27.08 4.28 24.41
CA GLN A 518 -27.87 3.35 25.22
C GLN A 518 -28.42 2.16 24.43
N ARG A 519 -28.87 2.41 23.19
CA ARG A 519 -29.33 1.35 22.30
C ARG A 519 -28.18 0.42 21.92
N ALA A 520 -27.06 1.01 21.48
CA ALA A 520 -25.87 0.27 21.09
C ALA A 520 -25.32 -0.62 22.21
N ALA A 521 -25.35 -0.16 23.47
CA ALA A 521 -24.93 -0.95 24.62
C ALA A 521 -25.78 -2.22 24.79
N ARG A 522 -27.12 -2.11 24.68
CA ARG A 522 -28.03 -3.25 24.78
C ARG A 522 -27.87 -4.26 23.65
N ASP A 523 -27.79 -3.75 22.42
CA ASP A 523 -27.66 -4.58 21.22
C ASP A 523 -26.31 -5.31 21.21
N ALA A 524 -25.21 -4.61 21.55
CA ALA A 524 -23.88 -5.20 21.64
C ALA A 524 -23.78 -6.23 22.78
N GLU A 525 -24.42 -6.00 23.94
CA GLU A 525 -24.48 -6.97 25.04
C GLU A 525 -25.14 -8.28 24.61
N THR A 526 -26.27 -8.19 23.90
CA THR A 526 -26.97 -9.36 23.34
C THR A 526 -26.08 -10.12 22.35
N LEU A 527 -25.36 -9.41 21.48
CA LEU A 527 -24.43 -10.02 20.53
C LEU A 527 -23.25 -10.69 21.24
N LEU A 528 -22.67 -10.05 22.25
CA LEU A 528 -21.55 -10.59 23.01
C LEU A 528 -21.95 -11.83 23.83
N ALA A 529 -23.16 -11.87 24.37
CA ALA A 529 -23.68 -13.04 25.06
C ALA A 529 -23.77 -14.29 24.14
N SER A 530 -23.97 -14.10 22.85
CA SER A 530 -23.96 -15.16 21.83
C SER A 530 -22.56 -15.60 21.39
N LEU A 531 -21.52 -14.86 21.78
CA LEU A 531 -20.15 -15.09 21.31
C LEU A 531 -19.57 -16.39 21.91
N ARG A 532 -19.11 -17.27 21.05
CA ARG A 532 -18.52 -18.55 21.46
C ARG A 532 -16.99 -18.49 21.43
N PRO A 533 -16.28 -19.22 22.31
CA PRO A 533 -14.82 -19.28 22.30
C PRO A 533 -14.27 -19.69 20.93
N PRO A 534 -13.34 -18.90 20.37
CA PRO A 534 -12.72 -19.22 19.09
C PRO A 534 -11.80 -20.43 19.20
N LYS A 535 -11.80 -21.28 18.17
CA LYS A 535 -10.91 -22.44 18.04
C LYS A 535 -9.94 -22.24 16.89
N LEU A 536 -8.66 -22.48 17.15
CA LEU A 536 -7.57 -22.51 16.17
C LEU A 536 -7.13 -23.98 16.03
N ASP A 537 -7.88 -24.74 15.22
CA ASP A 537 -7.76 -26.21 15.11
C ASP A 537 -7.25 -26.65 13.73
N GLY A 538 -6.70 -25.75 12.92
CA GLY A 538 -6.14 -26.11 11.60
C GLY A 538 -5.27 -27.35 11.74
N LYS A 539 -5.62 -28.47 11.06
CA LYS A 539 -4.76 -29.66 11.01
C LYS A 539 -3.39 -29.24 10.48
N PRO A 540 -2.27 -29.74 11.03
CA PRO A 540 -0.99 -29.64 10.35
C PRO A 540 -1.14 -30.38 9.03
N GLY A 541 -0.95 -29.66 7.88
CA GLY A 541 -0.73 -30.30 6.60
C GLY A 541 0.64 -30.96 6.60
#